data_63bc3c16745802b5ab10d1b2b5e357a5
#
_entry.id   63bc3c16745802b5ab10d1b2b5e357a5
#
_cell.length_a   1.000
_cell.length_b   1.000
_cell.length_c   1.000
_cell.angle_alpha   90.00
_cell.angle_beta   90.00
_cell.angle_gamma   90.00
#
_symmetry.space_group_name_H-M   'P 1'
#
loop_
_entity.id
_entity.type
_entity.pdbx_description
1 polymer ?
#
loop_
_entity_poly.entity_id
_entity_poly.type
_entity_poly.pdbx_seq_one_letter_code
_entity_poly.pdbx_strand_id
1 'polypeptide(L)'
;MNTIKESINSFWINVFWKNPNHLWALKVTVSIAFLLIPAEILFHNSFIGTTMSLGVVAMALGETDVHPRGRIKSAVTAIILFFITSSLVELLLPFTTYFAVYIFIAAFSMTIAGGLNSRMQGVTFGTLLIFVYTMLGTNNAEKWYYQPVLLTIGASCYSIVSILLLHYRPFRMLQEQLAQGFHFLADYIDLKASLFPSNPQVQILIRNQLAQKNIQLSQQIETCKNNLYSYSEESGPETLSTVNIYYRKWFLLQEMQERAISSHEQYDLLTRDVTNIELLEGFGQLMHEIGKAMNIYADSLLTEQTYKHPLSLEWTLSAVKKMLEEEKGEPHYLTLSLLMKNLMGLEENLRDEESHSAKIDVTVFNTRKPERNSLATLFNPKHSRFKFAIRLSLSWLLGFGIMQMFHFEKGAWILLTSLIVFQQTYSATRMRLFHRVFGTLLGVVLGVT
;
A
#
# COMPACT_ATOMS: atom_id res chain seq x y z
N MET A 1 19.42 -32.32 11.14
CA MET A 1 19.65 -31.21 10.18
C MET A 1 18.39 -30.82 9.40
N ASN A 2 17.53 -31.77 9.00
CA ASN A 2 16.27 -31.46 8.30
C ASN A 2 15.24 -30.71 9.16
N THR A 3 15.07 -31.09 10.43
CA THR A 3 14.14 -30.43 11.38
C THR A 3 14.49 -28.96 11.65
N ILE A 4 15.77 -28.63 11.75
CA ILE A 4 16.24 -27.24 11.95
C ILE A 4 15.98 -26.42 10.68
N LYS A 5 16.23 -26.99 9.50
CA LYS A 5 15.98 -26.35 8.22
C LYS A 5 14.47 -26.10 8.00
N GLU A 6 13.62 -27.04 8.38
CA GLU A 6 12.16 -26.91 8.34
C GLU A 6 11.66 -25.86 9.33
N SER A 7 12.20 -25.82 10.55
CA SER A 7 11.86 -24.81 11.55
C SER A 7 12.27 -23.41 11.11
N ILE A 8 13.47 -23.23 10.54
CA ILE A 8 13.95 -21.95 10.02
C ILE A 8 13.07 -21.51 8.82
N ASN A 9 12.75 -22.43 7.93
CA ASN A 9 11.90 -22.12 6.78
C ASN A 9 10.49 -21.73 7.21
N SER A 10 9.92 -22.46 8.18
CA SER A 10 8.61 -22.14 8.77
C SER A 10 8.60 -20.77 9.46
N PHE A 11 9.65 -20.47 10.24
CA PHE A 11 9.82 -19.15 10.86
C PHE A 11 9.90 -18.04 9.81
N TRP A 12 10.73 -18.24 8.77
CA TRP A 12 10.89 -17.25 7.70
C TRP A 12 9.59 -16.99 6.94
N ILE A 13 8.83 -18.06 6.62
CA ILE A 13 7.53 -17.95 5.96
C ILE A 13 6.53 -17.19 6.83
N ASN A 14 6.38 -17.57 8.08
CA ASN A 14 5.34 -17.02 8.95
C ASN A 14 5.63 -15.59 9.42
N VAL A 15 6.91 -15.23 9.62
CA VAL A 15 7.29 -13.90 10.15
C VAL A 15 7.51 -12.89 9.04
N PHE A 16 8.20 -13.26 7.97
CA PHE A 16 8.60 -12.31 6.93
C PHE A 16 7.74 -12.40 5.66
N TRP A 17 7.49 -13.61 5.15
CA TRP A 17 6.71 -13.73 3.93
C TRP A 17 5.21 -13.47 4.14
N LYS A 18 4.67 -13.81 5.27
CA LYS A 18 3.28 -13.52 5.61
C LYS A 18 3.02 -12.02 5.86
N ASN A 19 4.02 -11.29 6.34
CA ASN A 19 3.87 -9.87 6.71
C ASN A 19 4.72 -8.96 5.82
N PRO A 20 4.13 -8.26 4.84
CA PRO A 20 4.83 -7.34 3.95
C PRO A 20 5.62 -6.26 4.68
N ASN A 21 5.06 -5.72 5.78
CA ASN A 21 5.71 -4.69 6.58
C ASN A 21 6.99 -5.19 7.26
N HIS A 22 7.00 -6.45 7.73
CA HIS A 22 8.21 -7.04 8.33
C HIS A 22 9.30 -7.25 7.29
N LEU A 23 8.93 -7.67 6.08
CA LEU A 23 9.87 -7.83 4.98
C LEU A 23 10.46 -6.49 4.54
N TRP A 24 9.63 -5.45 4.45
CA TRP A 24 10.09 -4.09 4.16
C TRP A 24 11.04 -3.57 5.24
N ALA A 25 10.66 -3.71 6.51
CA ALA A 25 11.50 -3.32 7.64
C ALA A 25 12.85 -4.07 7.64
N LEU A 26 12.84 -5.38 7.35
CA LEU A 26 14.06 -6.18 7.23
C LEU A 26 14.99 -5.66 6.13
N LYS A 27 14.46 -5.37 4.93
CA LYS A 27 15.24 -4.78 3.83
C LYS A 27 15.93 -3.49 4.25
N VAL A 28 15.17 -2.59 4.86
CA VAL A 28 15.68 -1.29 5.32
C VAL A 28 16.75 -1.48 6.40
N THR A 29 16.45 -2.28 7.43
CA THR A 29 17.36 -2.51 8.55
C THR A 29 18.67 -3.16 8.11
N VAL A 30 18.61 -4.19 7.27
CA VAL A 30 19.80 -4.85 6.73
C VAL A 30 20.63 -3.89 5.89
N SER A 31 20.00 -3.08 5.02
CA SER A 31 20.71 -2.10 4.20
C SER A 31 21.39 -1.02 5.04
N ILE A 32 20.68 -0.51 6.08
CA ILE A 32 21.27 0.48 7.00
C ILE A 32 22.41 -0.14 7.80
N ALA A 33 22.23 -1.32 8.40
CA ALA A 33 23.26 -1.98 9.20
C ALA A 33 24.51 -2.27 8.37
N PHE A 34 24.33 -2.71 7.12
CA PHE A 34 25.43 -2.99 6.19
C PHE A 34 26.28 -1.75 5.86
N LEU A 35 25.69 -0.56 5.91
CA LEU A 35 26.38 0.70 5.63
C LEU A 35 26.86 1.40 6.91
N LEU A 36 26.02 1.43 7.95
CA LEU A 36 26.32 2.16 9.18
C LEU A 36 27.45 1.50 9.97
N ILE A 37 27.40 0.15 10.13
CA ILE A 37 28.39 -0.56 10.94
C ILE A 37 29.81 -0.41 10.38
N PRO A 38 30.09 -0.65 9.08
CA PRO A 38 31.41 -0.41 8.53
C PRO A 38 31.83 1.07 8.57
N ALA A 39 30.87 2.00 8.33
CA ALA A 39 31.17 3.42 8.39
C ALA A 39 31.66 3.86 9.77
N GLU A 40 31.03 3.38 10.83
CA GLU A 40 31.43 3.69 12.22
C GLU A 40 32.76 3.04 12.60
N ILE A 41 32.95 1.76 12.23
CA ILE A 41 34.17 0.99 12.59
C ILE A 41 35.38 1.47 11.79
N LEU A 42 35.24 1.71 10.47
CA LEU A 42 36.39 2.00 9.59
C LEU A 42 36.75 3.48 9.54
N PHE A 43 35.72 4.35 9.54
CA PHE A 43 35.93 5.79 9.36
C PHE A 43 35.77 6.60 10.62
N HIS A 44 35.25 6.01 11.72
CA HIS A 44 34.93 6.71 12.97
C HIS A 44 34.18 8.03 12.73
N ASN A 45 33.32 8.07 11.70
CA ASN A 45 32.62 9.25 11.26
C ASN A 45 31.12 8.95 11.10
N SER A 46 30.35 9.33 12.10
CA SER A 46 28.89 9.12 12.12
C SER A 46 28.14 9.85 11.01
N PHE A 47 28.72 10.93 10.46
CA PHE A 47 28.13 11.65 9.33
C PHE A 47 28.04 10.78 8.07
N ILE A 48 29.08 9.99 7.78
CA ILE A 48 29.12 9.10 6.62
C ILE A 48 27.98 8.05 6.73
N GLY A 49 27.91 7.35 7.87
CA GLY A 49 26.92 6.31 8.12
C GLY A 49 25.48 6.83 8.11
N THR A 50 25.25 7.98 8.78
CA THR A 50 23.91 8.60 8.82
C THR A 50 23.47 9.10 7.45
N THR A 51 24.34 9.73 6.68
CA THR A 51 24.02 10.24 5.34
C THR A 51 23.70 9.09 4.38
N MET A 52 24.48 8.01 4.38
CA MET A 52 24.16 6.81 3.59
C MET A 52 22.81 6.20 4.00
N SER A 53 22.54 6.15 5.32
CA SER A 53 21.26 5.62 5.84
C SER A 53 20.07 6.46 5.39
N LEU A 54 20.18 7.78 5.29
CA LEU A 54 19.14 8.65 4.73
C LEU A 54 18.88 8.35 3.24
N GLY A 55 19.91 8.01 2.48
CA GLY A 55 19.79 7.53 1.10
C GLY A 55 18.99 6.22 1.00
N VAL A 56 19.26 5.26 1.91
CA VAL A 56 18.48 4.02 2.04
C VAL A 56 17.00 4.33 2.28
N VAL A 57 16.70 5.19 3.26
CA VAL A 57 15.31 5.54 3.64
C VAL A 57 14.59 6.23 2.49
N ALA A 58 15.23 7.18 1.80
CA ALA A 58 14.62 7.86 0.67
C ALA A 58 14.27 6.90 -0.48
N MET A 59 15.18 5.95 -0.78
CA MET A 59 14.94 4.94 -1.80
C MET A 59 13.85 3.94 -1.39
N ALA A 60 13.85 3.51 -0.13
CA ALA A 60 12.85 2.59 0.40
C ALA A 60 11.43 3.17 0.40
N LEU A 61 11.29 4.44 0.72
CA LEU A 61 10.01 5.16 0.69
C LEU A 61 9.55 5.51 -0.74
N GLY A 62 10.49 5.61 -1.68
CA GLY A 62 10.24 5.82 -3.10
C GLY A 62 9.95 4.55 -3.89
N GLU A 63 10.04 3.38 -3.28
CA GLU A 63 9.87 2.09 -3.94
C GLU A 63 8.40 1.79 -4.24
N THR A 64 7.98 1.92 -5.50
CA THR A 64 6.59 1.70 -5.95
C THR A 64 6.47 0.70 -7.09
N ASP A 65 7.57 0.34 -7.76
CA ASP A 65 7.54 -0.56 -8.92
C ASP A 65 7.36 -2.02 -8.51
N VAL A 66 6.46 -2.69 -9.22
CA VAL A 66 6.09 -4.09 -8.94
C VAL A 66 6.90 -5.09 -9.75
N HIS A 67 7.31 -4.73 -11.00
CA HIS A 67 8.04 -5.62 -11.90
C HIS A 67 9.57 -5.49 -11.73
N PRO A 68 10.36 -6.60 -11.76
CA PRO A 68 11.82 -6.54 -11.61
C PRO A 68 12.52 -5.60 -12.58
N ARG A 69 12.16 -5.65 -13.89
CA ARG A 69 12.73 -4.74 -14.91
C ARG A 69 12.34 -3.29 -14.65
N GLY A 70 11.08 -3.05 -14.26
CA GLY A 70 10.60 -1.74 -13.87
C GLY A 70 11.38 -1.18 -12.69
N ARG A 71 11.65 -2.01 -11.69
CA ARG A 71 12.41 -1.65 -10.50
C ARG A 71 13.84 -1.23 -10.81
N ILE A 72 14.51 -1.91 -11.74
CA ILE A 72 15.85 -1.49 -12.21
C ILE A 72 15.78 -0.11 -12.87
N LYS A 73 14.79 0.12 -13.75
CA LYS A 73 14.58 1.43 -14.40
C LYS A 73 14.30 2.53 -13.37
N SER A 74 13.44 2.25 -12.39
CA SER A 74 13.13 3.18 -11.29
C SER A 74 14.37 3.49 -10.45
N ALA A 75 15.14 2.47 -10.09
CA ALA A 75 16.35 2.61 -9.28
C ALA A 75 17.38 3.50 -10.00
N VAL A 76 17.69 3.21 -11.26
CA VAL A 76 18.63 4.01 -12.06
C VAL A 76 18.14 5.46 -12.19
N THR A 77 16.86 5.67 -12.50
CA THR A 77 16.28 7.01 -12.61
C THR A 77 16.34 7.75 -11.26
N ALA A 78 16.01 7.07 -10.16
CA ALA A 78 16.07 7.66 -8.82
C ALA A 78 17.50 8.03 -8.42
N ILE A 79 18.49 7.15 -8.64
CA ILE A 79 19.90 7.41 -8.32
C ILE A 79 20.42 8.65 -9.07
N ILE A 80 20.11 8.75 -10.37
CA ILE A 80 20.50 9.92 -11.18
C ILE A 80 19.83 11.20 -10.63
N LEU A 81 18.53 11.17 -10.37
CA LEU A 81 17.80 12.32 -9.83
C LEU A 81 18.27 12.69 -8.43
N PHE A 82 18.58 11.71 -7.58
CA PHE A 82 19.10 11.91 -6.22
C PHE A 82 20.44 12.65 -6.27
N PHE A 83 21.35 12.17 -7.13
CA PHE A 83 22.65 12.82 -7.32
C PHE A 83 22.52 14.26 -7.84
N ILE A 84 21.74 14.47 -8.90
CA ILE A 84 21.55 15.80 -9.50
C ILE A 84 20.89 16.75 -8.49
N THR A 85 19.81 16.29 -7.83
CA THR A 85 19.07 17.14 -6.88
C THR A 85 19.93 17.51 -5.67
N SER A 86 20.63 16.54 -5.08
CA SER A 86 21.52 16.79 -3.96
C SER A 86 22.68 17.71 -4.34
N SER A 87 23.30 17.51 -5.51
CA SER A 87 24.36 18.41 -6.00
C SER A 87 23.87 19.83 -6.21
N LEU A 88 22.69 20.02 -6.78
CA LEU A 88 22.11 21.34 -6.99
C LEU A 88 21.74 22.01 -5.66
N VAL A 89 21.28 21.27 -4.66
CA VAL A 89 21.03 21.80 -3.30
C VAL A 89 22.35 22.32 -2.71
N GLU A 90 23.43 21.53 -2.73
CA GLU A 90 24.73 21.92 -2.17
C GLU A 90 25.30 23.16 -2.87
N LEU A 91 25.21 23.22 -4.19
CA LEU A 91 25.76 24.34 -4.98
C LEU A 91 24.94 25.62 -4.87
N LEU A 92 23.61 25.52 -4.75
CA LEU A 92 22.73 26.70 -4.74
C LEU A 92 22.41 27.23 -3.35
N LEU A 93 22.52 26.40 -2.29
CA LEU A 93 22.17 26.80 -0.93
C LEU A 93 22.89 28.05 -0.45
N PRO A 94 24.18 28.30 -0.76
CA PRO A 94 24.86 29.55 -0.40
C PRO A 94 24.24 30.80 -1.05
N PHE A 95 23.52 30.63 -2.15
CA PHE A 95 22.90 31.74 -2.89
C PHE A 95 21.38 31.77 -2.62
N THR A 96 20.98 32.40 -1.52
CA THR A 96 19.61 32.39 -0.97
C THR A 96 18.53 32.65 -2.02
N THR A 97 18.70 33.65 -2.89
CA THR A 97 17.70 34.01 -3.90
C THR A 97 17.56 32.93 -4.99
N TYR A 98 18.67 32.44 -5.51
CA TYR A 98 18.66 31.35 -6.52
C TYR A 98 18.14 30.07 -5.92
N PHE A 99 18.47 29.79 -4.67
CA PHE A 99 17.99 28.62 -3.98
C PHE A 99 16.48 28.69 -3.72
N ALA A 100 15.91 29.85 -3.37
CA ALA A 100 14.46 30.03 -3.25
C ALA A 100 13.71 29.71 -4.55
N VAL A 101 14.25 30.15 -5.70
CA VAL A 101 13.69 29.81 -7.01
C VAL A 101 13.81 28.32 -7.29
N TYR A 102 14.95 27.72 -6.98
CA TYR A 102 15.18 26.28 -7.16
C TYR A 102 14.25 25.44 -6.31
N ILE A 103 14.00 25.78 -5.03
CA ILE A 103 13.03 25.10 -4.16
C ILE A 103 11.66 25.03 -4.84
N PHE A 104 11.17 26.17 -5.34
CA PHE A 104 9.87 26.22 -5.99
C PHE A 104 9.82 25.36 -7.24
N ILE A 105 10.81 25.49 -8.13
CA ILE A 105 10.87 24.72 -9.38
C ILE A 105 11.01 23.23 -9.10
N ALA A 106 11.88 22.82 -8.17
CA ALA A 106 12.11 21.42 -7.83
C ALA A 106 10.83 20.78 -7.23
N ALA A 107 10.21 21.42 -6.24
CA ALA A 107 9.00 20.93 -5.63
C ALA A 107 7.85 20.83 -6.65
N PHE A 108 7.67 21.84 -7.51
CA PHE A 108 6.64 21.88 -8.53
C PHE A 108 6.87 20.81 -9.61
N SER A 109 8.05 20.78 -10.22
CA SER A 109 8.37 19.86 -11.34
C SER A 109 8.33 18.40 -10.88
N MET A 110 8.91 18.06 -9.72
CA MET A 110 8.88 16.71 -9.19
C MET A 110 7.44 16.28 -8.84
N THR A 111 6.62 17.17 -8.25
CA THR A 111 5.23 16.85 -7.95
C THR A 111 4.40 16.62 -9.20
N ILE A 112 4.59 17.40 -10.27
CA ILE A 112 3.93 17.20 -11.57
C ILE A 112 4.40 15.88 -12.19
N ALA A 113 5.71 15.65 -12.29
CA ALA A 113 6.28 14.45 -12.89
C ALA A 113 5.81 13.17 -12.17
N GLY A 114 5.64 13.22 -10.85
CA GLY A 114 5.05 12.12 -10.08
C GLY A 114 3.58 11.82 -10.41
N GLY A 115 2.90 12.65 -11.19
CA GLY A 115 1.54 12.38 -11.68
C GLY A 115 1.47 11.54 -12.96
N LEU A 116 2.59 11.28 -13.62
CA LEU A 116 2.63 10.55 -14.90
C LEU A 116 2.26 9.07 -14.74
N ASN A 117 2.82 8.43 -13.73
CA ASN A 117 2.55 7.03 -13.40
C ASN A 117 3.03 6.71 -11.98
N SER A 118 2.68 5.54 -11.46
CA SER A 118 3.06 5.09 -10.10
C SER A 118 4.58 5.02 -9.91
N ARG A 119 5.32 4.62 -10.94
CA ARG A 119 6.79 4.59 -10.95
C ARG A 119 7.38 5.97 -10.67
N MET A 120 6.99 6.96 -11.48
CA MET A 120 7.47 8.34 -11.31
C MET A 120 7.02 8.95 -9.99
N GLN A 121 5.86 8.57 -9.48
CA GLN A 121 5.39 9.02 -8.16
C GLN A 121 6.36 8.62 -7.05
N GLY A 122 6.83 7.38 -7.03
CA GLY A 122 7.81 6.92 -6.05
C GLY A 122 9.16 7.59 -6.22
N VAL A 123 9.70 7.60 -7.44
CA VAL A 123 10.99 8.22 -7.75
C VAL A 123 11.03 9.69 -7.35
N THR A 124 10.00 10.46 -7.71
CA THR A 124 9.95 11.90 -7.41
C THR A 124 9.73 12.18 -5.93
N PHE A 125 8.97 11.33 -5.23
CA PHE A 125 8.83 11.43 -3.77
C PHE A 125 10.16 11.21 -3.05
N GLY A 126 10.90 10.14 -3.44
CA GLY A 126 12.26 9.89 -2.93
C GLY A 126 13.22 11.05 -3.24
N THR A 127 13.12 11.65 -4.45
CA THR A 127 13.93 12.81 -4.84
C THR A 127 13.64 14.04 -3.97
N LEU A 128 12.37 14.30 -3.63
CA LEU A 128 12.00 15.38 -2.71
C LEU A 128 12.49 15.12 -1.28
N LEU A 129 12.53 13.86 -0.84
CA LEU A 129 13.14 13.49 0.44
C LEU A 129 14.65 13.76 0.43
N ILE A 130 15.36 13.38 -0.62
CA ILE A 130 16.79 13.66 -0.80
C ILE A 130 17.06 15.16 -0.79
N PHE A 131 16.23 15.95 -1.47
CA PHE A 131 16.33 17.42 -1.41
C PHE A 131 16.39 17.93 0.04
N VAL A 132 15.43 17.47 0.87
CA VAL A 132 15.36 17.92 2.28
C VAL A 132 16.51 17.32 3.11
N TYR A 133 16.87 16.07 2.89
CA TYR A 133 17.97 15.41 3.61
C TYR A 133 19.32 16.08 3.34
N THR A 134 19.54 16.53 2.09
CA THR A 134 20.72 17.31 1.73
C THR A 134 20.76 18.62 2.51
N MET A 135 19.63 19.36 2.55
CA MET A 135 19.57 20.62 3.33
C MET A 135 19.86 20.41 4.82
N LEU A 136 19.45 19.27 5.41
CA LEU A 136 19.72 18.97 6.82
C LEU A 136 21.18 18.65 7.10
N GLY A 137 21.92 18.16 6.13
CA GLY A 137 23.29 17.68 6.29
C GLY A 137 24.37 18.65 5.81
N THR A 138 24.03 19.72 5.08
CA THR A 138 24.99 20.61 4.40
C THR A 138 26.03 21.22 5.34
N ASN A 139 25.65 21.56 6.57
CA ASN A 139 26.58 22.18 7.54
C ASN A 139 27.68 21.21 8.01
N ASN A 140 27.54 19.90 7.77
CA ASN A 140 28.47 18.86 8.21
C ASN A 140 29.34 18.32 7.06
N ALA A 141 29.12 18.76 5.81
CA ALA A 141 29.84 18.30 4.64
C ALA A 141 31.08 19.19 4.38
N GLU A 142 32.29 18.59 4.38
CA GLU A 142 33.52 19.32 4.07
C GLU A 142 33.59 19.78 2.62
N LYS A 143 33.00 19.01 1.69
CA LYS A 143 33.01 19.27 0.24
C LYS A 143 31.64 19.00 -0.35
N TRP A 144 31.22 19.84 -1.29
CA TRP A 144 29.90 19.81 -1.93
C TRP A 144 29.48 18.44 -2.52
N TYR A 145 30.42 17.61 -2.91
CA TYR A 145 30.11 16.30 -3.51
C TYR A 145 29.99 15.16 -2.51
N TYR A 146 30.43 15.32 -1.27
CA TYR A 146 30.38 14.24 -0.27
C TYR A 146 28.96 13.77 -0.01
N GLN A 147 28.06 14.68 0.25
CA GLN A 147 26.67 14.34 0.56
C GLN A 147 25.93 13.73 -0.63
N PRO A 148 25.99 14.29 -1.86
CA PRO A 148 25.42 13.66 -3.05
C PRO A 148 25.91 12.23 -3.29
N VAL A 149 27.21 11.98 -3.15
CA VAL A 149 27.79 10.65 -3.32
C VAL A 149 27.32 9.69 -2.26
N LEU A 150 27.37 10.07 -0.97
CA LEU A 150 26.97 9.21 0.15
C LEU A 150 25.50 8.84 0.09
N LEU A 151 24.60 9.79 -0.22
CA LEU A 151 23.17 9.54 -0.39
C LEU A 151 22.89 8.56 -1.53
N THR A 152 23.61 8.70 -2.65
CA THR A 152 23.45 7.78 -3.80
C THR A 152 24.04 6.40 -3.54
N ILE A 153 25.13 6.28 -2.78
CA ILE A 153 25.64 4.98 -2.30
C ILE A 153 24.57 4.27 -1.45
N GLY A 154 23.97 4.99 -0.50
CA GLY A 154 22.89 4.45 0.33
C GLY A 154 21.69 3.96 -0.50
N ALA A 155 21.22 4.79 -1.43
CA ALA A 155 20.13 4.45 -2.35
C ALA A 155 20.47 3.24 -3.23
N SER A 156 21.71 3.14 -3.71
CA SER A 156 22.19 2.03 -4.54
C SER A 156 22.25 0.72 -3.74
N CYS A 157 22.75 0.76 -2.50
CA CYS A 157 22.79 -0.40 -1.62
C CYS A 157 21.39 -0.99 -1.38
N TYR A 158 20.42 -0.14 -1.00
CA TYR A 158 19.04 -0.58 -0.84
C TYR A 158 18.46 -1.16 -2.14
N SER A 159 18.72 -0.51 -3.28
CA SER A 159 18.24 -0.97 -4.58
C SER A 159 18.76 -2.37 -4.91
N ILE A 160 20.04 -2.64 -4.65
CA ILE A 160 20.66 -3.95 -4.87
C ILE A 160 19.97 -4.99 -3.99
N VAL A 161 19.83 -4.74 -2.69
CA VAL A 161 19.15 -5.66 -1.75
C VAL A 161 17.72 -5.94 -2.20
N SER A 162 16.99 -4.89 -2.58
CA SER A 162 15.59 -5.00 -3.03
C SER A 162 15.43 -5.76 -4.36
N ILE A 163 16.32 -5.53 -5.32
CA ILE A 163 16.32 -6.24 -6.62
C ILE A 163 16.70 -7.71 -6.44
N LEU A 164 17.69 -8.03 -5.60
CA LEU A 164 18.07 -9.42 -5.29
C LEU A 164 16.91 -10.18 -4.67
N LEU A 165 16.21 -9.58 -3.71
CA LEU A 165 15.06 -10.20 -3.07
C LEU A 165 13.91 -10.42 -4.06
N LEU A 166 13.67 -9.44 -4.94
CA LEU A 166 12.62 -9.53 -5.96
C LEU A 166 12.99 -10.55 -7.06
N HIS A 167 14.27 -10.73 -7.36
CA HIS A 167 14.72 -11.79 -8.27
C HIS A 167 14.39 -13.19 -7.73
N TYR A 168 14.48 -13.36 -6.42
CA TYR A 168 14.10 -14.62 -5.76
C TYR A 168 12.59 -14.89 -5.79
N ARG A 169 11.74 -13.82 -5.65
CA ARG A 169 10.26 -13.90 -5.74
C ARG A 169 9.71 -12.80 -6.65
N PRO A 170 9.73 -12.99 -7.96
CA PRO A 170 9.42 -11.93 -8.92
C PRO A 170 7.97 -11.43 -8.86
N PHE A 171 7.01 -12.26 -8.46
CA PHE A 171 5.58 -11.91 -8.39
C PHE A 171 5.14 -11.45 -6.99
N ARG A 172 6.07 -11.32 -6.05
CA ARG A 172 5.77 -11.01 -4.65
C ARG A 172 4.87 -9.79 -4.46
N MET A 173 5.12 -8.72 -5.20
CA MET A 173 4.33 -7.49 -5.08
C MET A 173 2.88 -7.66 -5.56
N LEU A 174 2.64 -8.49 -6.58
CA LEU A 174 1.29 -8.82 -7.02
C LEU A 174 0.56 -9.68 -5.98
N GLN A 175 1.26 -10.64 -5.38
CA GLN A 175 0.73 -11.45 -4.28
C GLN A 175 0.31 -10.58 -3.09
N GLU A 176 1.16 -9.63 -2.67
CA GLU A 176 0.87 -8.69 -1.58
C GLU A 176 -0.35 -7.82 -1.87
N GLN A 177 -0.46 -7.29 -3.07
CA GLN A 177 -1.58 -6.45 -3.48
C GLN A 177 -2.91 -7.22 -3.49
N LEU A 178 -2.90 -8.44 -4.03
CA LEU A 178 -4.08 -9.31 -4.06
C LEU A 178 -4.46 -9.78 -2.66
N ALA A 179 -3.49 -10.24 -1.88
CA ALA A 179 -3.73 -10.65 -0.49
C ALA A 179 -4.35 -9.51 0.33
N GLN A 180 -3.84 -8.29 0.18
CA GLN A 180 -4.43 -7.12 0.84
C GLN A 180 -5.87 -6.86 0.41
N GLY A 181 -6.19 -7.09 -0.88
CA GLY A 181 -7.56 -7.01 -1.38
C GLY A 181 -8.48 -8.03 -0.71
N PHE A 182 -8.04 -9.29 -0.59
CA PHE A 182 -8.81 -10.33 0.10
C PHE A 182 -8.93 -10.06 1.60
N HIS A 183 -7.92 -9.51 2.27
CA HIS A 183 -8.03 -9.08 3.66
C HIS A 183 -9.06 -7.95 3.84
N PHE A 184 -9.08 -6.95 2.95
CA PHE A 184 -10.09 -5.88 3.00
C PHE A 184 -11.50 -6.42 2.74
N LEU A 185 -11.66 -7.40 1.85
CA LEU A 185 -12.93 -8.07 1.61
C LEU A 185 -13.37 -8.90 2.82
N ALA A 186 -12.45 -9.62 3.45
CA ALA A 186 -12.70 -10.35 4.70
C ALA A 186 -13.18 -9.41 5.81
N ASP A 187 -12.48 -8.29 6.02
CA ASP A 187 -12.88 -7.24 6.97
C ASP A 187 -14.27 -6.66 6.66
N TYR A 188 -14.60 -6.49 5.38
CA TYR A 188 -15.91 -6.00 4.97
C TYR A 188 -17.02 -6.99 5.32
N ILE A 189 -16.81 -8.28 5.05
CA ILE A 189 -17.79 -9.33 5.34
C ILE A 189 -17.93 -9.54 6.84
N ASP A 190 -16.84 -9.52 7.59
CA ASP A 190 -16.83 -9.63 9.04
C ASP A 190 -17.59 -8.47 9.72
N LEU A 191 -17.37 -7.24 9.23
CA LEU A 191 -18.15 -6.09 9.68
C LEU A 191 -19.64 -6.22 9.30
N LYS A 192 -19.94 -6.77 8.12
CA LYS A 192 -21.32 -7.05 7.69
C LYS A 192 -22.00 -8.11 8.57
N ALA A 193 -21.27 -9.11 9.06
CA ALA A 193 -21.75 -10.10 10.02
C ALA A 193 -22.32 -9.46 11.28
N SER A 194 -21.76 -8.32 11.72
CA SER A 194 -22.25 -7.56 12.88
C SER A 194 -23.66 -6.96 12.70
N LEU A 195 -24.24 -7.05 11.49
CA LEU A 195 -25.62 -6.68 11.24
C LEU A 195 -26.61 -7.85 11.55
N PHE A 196 -26.13 -9.01 11.96
CA PHE A 196 -26.91 -10.20 12.21
C PHE A 196 -26.68 -10.76 13.64
N PRO A 197 -27.66 -10.69 14.56
CA PRO A 197 -28.91 -9.95 14.45
C PRO A 197 -28.70 -8.43 14.50
N SER A 198 -29.54 -7.68 13.80
CA SER A 198 -29.39 -6.23 13.68
C SER A 198 -29.81 -5.50 14.96
N ASN A 199 -28.94 -4.61 15.45
CA ASN A 199 -29.28 -3.69 16.53
C ASN A 199 -29.52 -2.28 15.93
N PRO A 200 -30.74 -1.72 16.00
CA PRO A 200 -31.06 -0.42 15.40
C PRO A 200 -30.18 0.74 15.86
N GLN A 201 -29.68 0.68 17.11
CA GLN A 201 -28.85 1.76 17.68
C GLN A 201 -27.44 1.83 17.05
N VAL A 202 -26.90 0.69 16.62
CA VAL A 202 -25.52 0.57 16.10
C VAL A 202 -25.50 0.52 14.57
N GLN A 203 -26.62 0.22 13.94
CA GLN A 203 -26.73 -0.06 12.53
C GLN A 203 -26.25 1.08 11.63
N ILE A 204 -26.59 2.34 11.94
CA ILE A 204 -26.13 3.52 11.17
C ILE A 204 -24.62 3.62 11.21
N LEU A 205 -24.00 3.36 12.37
CA LEU A 205 -22.55 3.38 12.52
C LEU A 205 -21.89 2.28 11.66
N ILE A 206 -22.40 1.04 11.73
CA ILE A 206 -21.89 -0.08 10.94
C ILE A 206 -22.04 0.20 9.44
N ARG A 207 -23.17 0.73 8.98
CA ARG A 207 -23.37 1.09 7.57
C ARG A 207 -22.36 2.14 7.07
N ASN A 208 -22.08 3.16 7.89
CA ASN A 208 -21.06 4.15 7.55
C ASN A 208 -19.66 3.52 7.48
N GLN A 209 -19.33 2.61 8.38
CA GLN A 209 -18.07 1.88 8.35
C GLN A 209 -17.98 0.94 7.13
N LEU A 210 -19.07 0.24 6.78
CA LEU A 210 -19.14 -0.59 5.58
C LEU A 210 -18.91 0.24 4.30
N ALA A 211 -19.51 1.43 4.21
CA ALA A 211 -19.27 2.32 3.08
C ALA A 211 -17.80 2.73 2.97
N GLN A 212 -17.14 3.04 4.09
CA GLN A 212 -15.71 3.36 4.11
C GLN A 212 -14.84 2.16 3.72
N LYS A 213 -15.15 0.97 4.27
CA LYS A 213 -14.44 -0.28 3.91
C LYS A 213 -14.61 -0.62 2.43
N ASN A 214 -15.80 -0.43 1.85
CA ASN A 214 -16.03 -0.63 0.42
C ASN A 214 -15.21 0.33 -0.45
N ILE A 215 -15.10 1.60 -0.06
CA ILE A 215 -14.23 2.56 -0.76
C ILE A 215 -12.77 2.09 -0.73
N GLN A 216 -12.27 1.64 0.42
CA GLN A 216 -10.90 1.12 0.57
C GLN A 216 -10.68 -0.11 -0.31
N LEU A 217 -11.63 -1.07 -0.29
CA LEU A 217 -11.57 -2.29 -1.10
C LEU A 217 -11.58 -1.97 -2.60
N SER A 218 -12.47 -1.08 -3.05
CA SER A 218 -12.55 -0.66 -4.46
C SER A 218 -11.26 0.03 -4.92
N GLN A 219 -10.66 0.86 -4.08
CA GLN A 219 -9.36 1.48 -4.37
C GLN A 219 -8.24 0.44 -4.46
N GLN A 220 -8.26 -0.59 -3.60
CA GLN A 220 -7.28 -1.67 -3.63
C GLN A 220 -7.43 -2.51 -4.91
N ILE A 221 -8.64 -2.86 -5.32
CA ILE A 221 -8.92 -3.60 -6.55
C ILE A 221 -8.42 -2.83 -7.77
N GLU A 222 -8.65 -1.52 -7.83
CA GLU A 222 -8.14 -0.67 -8.93
C GLU A 222 -6.61 -0.57 -8.90
N THR A 223 -6.00 -0.52 -7.71
CA THR A 223 -4.53 -0.55 -7.55
C THR A 223 -3.96 -1.87 -8.05
N CYS A 224 -4.57 -3.01 -7.69
CA CYS A 224 -4.18 -4.35 -8.19
C CYS A 224 -4.24 -4.40 -9.72
N LYS A 225 -5.32 -3.91 -10.31
CA LYS A 225 -5.51 -3.86 -11.78
C LYS A 225 -4.40 -3.06 -12.47
N ASN A 226 -4.10 -1.86 -11.97
CA ASN A 226 -3.06 -1.01 -12.53
C ASN A 226 -1.66 -1.64 -12.42
N ASN A 227 -1.38 -2.34 -11.32
CA ASN A 227 -0.14 -3.05 -11.12
C ASN A 227 -0.03 -4.28 -12.03
N LEU A 228 -1.10 -5.06 -12.18
CA LEU A 228 -1.18 -6.18 -13.11
C LEU A 228 -0.94 -5.72 -14.55
N TYR A 229 -1.56 -4.61 -14.95
CA TYR A 229 -1.33 -4.03 -16.26
C TYR A 229 0.12 -3.63 -16.46
N SER A 230 0.71 -2.89 -15.50
CA SER A 230 2.12 -2.48 -15.56
C SER A 230 3.05 -3.70 -15.61
N TYR A 231 2.68 -4.78 -14.93
CA TYR A 231 3.43 -6.03 -14.94
C TYR A 231 3.36 -6.71 -16.30
N SER A 232 2.17 -6.81 -16.89
CA SER A 232 1.96 -7.44 -18.20
C SER A 232 2.70 -6.69 -19.33
N GLU A 233 2.76 -5.36 -19.24
CA GLU A 233 3.46 -4.52 -20.24
C GLU A 233 4.98 -4.75 -20.24
N GLU A 234 5.57 -5.07 -19.11
CA GLU A 234 7.02 -5.33 -18.99
C GLU A 234 7.38 -6.83 -19.06
N SER A 235 6.39 -7.72 -19.07
CA SER A 235 6.56 -9.18 -19.12
C SER A 235 6.83 -9.65 -20.54
N GLY A 236 7.74 -10.64 -20.68
CA GLY A 236 7.93 -11.37 -21.91
C GLY A 236 6.88 -12.46 -22.09
N PRO A 237 6.82 -13.13 -23.29
CA PRO A 237 5.84 -14.17 -23.58
C PRO A 237 5.80 -15.31 -22.56
N GLU A 238 6.97 -15.69 -22.01
CA GLU A 238 7.11 -16.77 -21.04
C GLU A 238 6.49 -16.43 -19.68
N THR A 239 6.59 -15.18 -19.26
CA THR A 239 6.06 -14.69 -17.97
C THR A 239 4.60 -14.30 -18.04
N LEU A 240 4.08 -14.07 -19.26
CA LEU A 240 2.69 -13.63 -19.46
C LEU A 240 1.67 -14.68 -19.00
N SER A 241 1.98 -15.97 -19.18
CA SER A 241 1.14 -17.07 -18.68
C SER A 241 0.94 -17.02 -17.16
N THR A 242 2.02 -16.75 -16.43
CA THR A 242 1.97 -16.58 -14.97
C THR A 242 1.22 -15.31 -14.55
N VAL A 243 1.40 -14.20 -15.27
CA VAL A 243 0.64 -12.97 -15.03
C VAL A 243 -0.86 -13.19 -15.21
N ASN A 244 -1.25 -14.01 -16.19
CA ASN A 244 -2.65 -14.38 -16.43
C ASN A 244 -3.28 -15.12 -15.23
N ILE A 245 -2.51 -15.90 -14.47
CA ILE A 245 -2.98 -16.50 -13.22
C ILE A 245 -3.38 -15.42 -12.20
N TYR A 246 -2.56 -14.39 -12.06
CA TYR A 246 -2.86 -13.27 -11.15
C TYR A 246 -4.02 -12.40 -11.64
N TYR A 247 -4.22 -12.24 -12.96
CA TYR A 247 -5.42 -11.63 -13.51
C TYR A 247 -6.68 -12.39 -13.11
N ARG A 248 -6.66 -13.74 -13.21
CA ARG A 248 -7.79 -14.58 -12.79
C ARG A 248 -8.10 -14.40 -11.29
N LYS A 249 -7.08 -14.37 -10.45
CA LYS A 249 -7.24 -14.10 -8.99
C LYS A 249 -7.79 -12.70 -8.72
N TRP A 250 -7.42 -11.71 -9.50
CA TRP A 250 -7.98 -10.38 -9.42
C TRP A 250 -9.47 -10.36 -9.82
N PHE A 251 -9.85 -11.10 -10.85
CA PHE A 251 -11.27 -11.26 -11.23
C PHE A 251 -12.08 -11.95 -10.15
N LEU A 252 -11.53 -13.00 -9.57
CA LEU A 252 -12.13 -13.67 -8.42
C LEU A 252 -12.41 -12.68 -7.27
N LEU A 253 -11.43 -11.85 -6.93
CA LEU A 253 -11.59 -10.81 -5.91
C LEU A 253 -12.70 -9.81 -6.26
N GLN A 254 -12.77 -9.38 -7.52
CA GLN A 254 -13.81 -8.47 -7.99
C GLN A 254 -15.20 -9.11 -7.95
N GLU A 255 -15.35 -10.33 -8.43
CA GLU A 255 -16.62 -11.06 -8.40
C GLU A 255 -17.09 -11.27 -6.96
N MET A 256 -16.19 -11.64 -6.06
CA MET A 256 -16.51 -11.80 -4.65
C MET A 256 -16.91 -10.48 -3.99
N GLN A 257 -16.27 -9.37 -4.36
CA GLN A 257 -16.69 -8.03 -3.93
C GLN A 257 -18.11 -7.71 -4.39
N GLU A 258 -18.41 -7.93 -5.66
CA GLU A 258 -19.74 -7.67 -6.22
C GLU A 258 -20.82 -8.49 -5.51
N ARG A 259 -20.57 -9.78 -5.22
CA ARG A 259 -21.47 -10.63 -4.45
C ARG A 259 -21.63 -10.15 -3.01
N ALA A 260 -20.55 -9.75 -2.35
CA ALA A 260 -20.57 -9.24 -0.98
C ALA A 260 -21.37 -7.93 -0.85
N ILE A 261 -21.35 -7.08 -1.88
CA ILE A 261 -22.03 -5.79 -1.89
C ILE A 261 -23.48 -5.91 -2.35
N SER A 262 -23.79 -6.81 -3.31
CA SER A 262 -25.10 -6.91 -3.97
C SER A 262 -26.28 -7.25 -3.03
N SER A 263 -26.01 -7.74 -1.85
CA SER A 263 -27.01 -8.04 -0.82
C SER A 263 -27.29 -6.83 0.08
N HIS A 264 -27.66 -5.69 -0.49
CA HIS A 264 -28.11 -4.50 0.26
C HIS A 264 -29.59 -4.60 0.63
N GLU A 265 -29.93 -5.60 1.44
CA GLU A 265 -31.26 -5.70 2.00
C GLU A 265 -31.41 -4.74 3.18
N GLN A 266 -32.65 -4.38 3.47
CA GLN A 266 -32.98 -3.61 4.67
C GLN A 266 -32.92 -4.54 5.88
N TYR A 267 -31.72 -4.75 6.41
CA TYR A 267 -31.46 -5.66 7.54
C TYR A 267 -32.34 -5.38 8.77
N ASP A 268 -32.83 -4.15 8.91
CA ASP A 268 -33.78 -3.73 9.96
C ASP A 268 -35.13 -4.43 9.81
N LEU A 269 -35.62 -4.57 8.58
CA LEU A 269 -36.86 -5.28 8.29
C LEU A 269 -36.68 -6.78 8.55
N LEU A 270 -35.56 -7.34 8.11
CA LEU A 270 -35.26 -8.75 8.40
C LEU A 270 -35.28 -9.05 9.90
N THR A 271 -34.64 -8.21 10.73
CA THR A 271 -34.61 -8.44 12.17
C THR A 271 -35.99 -8.24 12.83
N ARG A 272 -36.89 -7.45 12.25
CA ARG A 272 -38.27 -7.29 12.76
C ARG A 272 -39.18 -8.42 12.31
N ASP A 273 -38.98 -8.92 11.11
CA ASP A 273 -39.86 -9.90 10.48
C ASP A 273 -39.46 -11.34 10.82
N VAL A 274 -38.18 -11.56 11.12
CA VAL A 274 -37.65 -12.88 11.50
C VAL A 274 -37.73 -13.07 13.02
N THR A 275 -38.57 -13.99 13.46
CA THR A 275 -38.71 -14.35 14.86
C THR A 275 -37.64 -15.31 15.37
N ASN A 276 -36.99 -16.05 14.43
CA ASN A 276 -35.93 -17.00 14.73
C ASN A 276 -34.58 -16.30 14.86
N ILE A 277 -34.21 -15.91 16.08
CA ILE A 277 -32.94 -15.24 16.38
C ILE A 277 -31.74 -16.16 16.08
N GLU A 278 -31.86 -17.47 16.34
CA GLU A 278 -30.78 -18.43 16.09
C GLU A 278 -30.40 -18.50 14.59
N LEU A 279 -31.40 -18.40 13.70
CA LEU A 279 -31.15 -18.34 12.27
C LEU A 279 -30.38 -17.08 11.88
N LEU A 280 -30.72 -15.92 12.45
CA LEU A 280 -30.01 -14.67 12.18
C LEU A 280 -28.58 -14.72 12.71
N GLU A 281 -28.36 -15.23 13.91
CA GLU A 281 -27.01 -15.46 14.47
C GLU A 281 -26.23 -16.45 13.60
N GLY A 282 -26.89 -17.49 13.09
CA GLY A 282 -26.31 -18.43 12.14
C GLY A 282 -25.78 -17.75 10.86
N PHE A 283 -26.53 -16.80 10.27
CA PHE A 283 -26.06 -16.00 9.13
C PHE A 283 -24.85 -15.13 9.50
N GLY A 284 -24.85 -14.49 10.67
CA GLY A 284 -23.71 -13.74 11.18
C GLY A 284 -22.47 -14.62 11.32
N GLN A 285 -22.61 -15.79 11.93
CA GLN A 285 -21.52 -16.77 12.09
C GLN A 285 -21.01 -17.28 10.74
N LEU A 286 -21.90 -17.54 9.77
CA LEU A 286 -21.51 -17.96 8.42
C LEU A 286 -20.67 -16.89 7.71
N MET A 287 -21.06 -15.61 7.79
CA MET A 287 -20.27 -14.52 7.24
C MET A 287 -18.90 -14.40 7.91
N HIS A 288 -18.84 -14.58 9.22
CA HIS A 288 -17.57 -14.58 9.95
C HIS A 288 -16.64 -15.73 9.51
N GLU A 289 -17.17 -16.95 9.33
CA GLU A 289 -16.39 -18.09 8.82
C GLU A 289 -15.92 -17.86 7.36
N ILE A 290 -16.75 -17.24 6.52
CA ILE A 290 -16.33 -16.82 5.15
C ILE A 290 -15.18 -15.80 5.23
N GLY A 291 -15.27 -14.81 6.12
CA GLY A 291 -14.19 -13.84 6.35
C GLY A 291 -12.88 -14.50 6.79
N LYS A 292 -12.94 -15.48 7.70
CA LYS A 292 -11.77 -16.27 8.10
C LYS A 292 -11.18 -17.06 6.92
N ALA A 293 -12.03 -17.70 6.11
CA ALA A 293 -11.59 -18.44 4.93
C ALA A 293 -10.89 -17.54 3.92
N MET A 294 -11.40 -16.31 3.69
CA MET A 294 -10.75 -15.31 2.85
C MET A 294 -9.38 -14.88 3.38
N ASN A 295 -9.24 -14.71 4.70
CA ASN A 295 -7.96 -14.42 5.33
C ASN A 295 -6.95 -15.56 5.15
N ILE A 296 -7.38 -16.82 5.30
CA ILE A 296 -6.53 -18.00 5.04
C ILE A 296 -6.12 -18.05 3.56
N TYR A 297 -7.02 -17.72 2.65
CA TYR A 297 -6.72 -17.64 1.22
C TYR A 297 -5.70 -16.52 0.93
N ALA A 298 -5.88 -15.34 1.49
CA ALA A 298 -4.93 -14.24 1.38
C ALA A 298 -3.53 -14.63 1.89
N ASP A 299 -3.46 -15.28 3.04
CA ASP A 299 -2.22 -15.81 3.61
C ASP A 299 -1.56 -16.86 2.70
N SER A 300 -2.35 -17.71 2.04
CA SER A 300 -1.84 -18.69 1.09
C SER A 300 -1.16 -18.05 -0.12
N LEU A 301 -1.70 -16.90 -0.60
CA LEU A 301 -1.07 -16.12 -1.68
C LEU A 301 0.31 -15.58 -1.25
N LEU A 302 0.44 -15.12 -0.01
CA LEU A 302 1.68 -14.56 0.53
C LEU A 302 2.75 -15.64 0.79
N THR A 303 2.32 -16.80 1.26
CA THR A 303 3.22 -17.91 1.63
C THR A 303 3.52 -18.85 0.47
N GLU A 304 2.79 -18.75 -0.66
CA GLU A 304 2.82 -19.69 -1.79
C GLU A 304 2.47 -21.13 -1.37
N GLN A 305 1.66 -21.27 -0.32
CA GLN A 305 1.14 -22.55 0.13
C GLN A 305 -0.22 -22.81 -0.51
N THR A 306 -0.56 -24.08 -0.68
CA THR A 306 -1.89 -24.48 -1.17
C THR A 306 -2.96 -24.04 -0.17
N TYR A 307 -4.00 -23.38 -0.65
CA TYR A 307 -5.16 -23.03 0.16
C TYR A 307 -5.84 -24.30 0.68
N LYS A 308 -6.16 -24.30 1.96
CA LYS A 308 -6.92 -25.36 2.62
C LYS A 308 -8.26 -24.79 3.06
N HIS A 309 -9.32 -25.29 2.43
CA HIS A 309 -10.66 -24.86 2.76
C HIS A 309 -11.04 -25.29 4.18
N PRO A 310 -11.54 -24.36 5.05
CA PRO A 310 -11.89 -24.69 6.42
C PRO A 310 -13.14 -25.57 6.51
N LEU A 311 -13.05 -26.72 7.19
CA LEU A 311 -14.20 -27.59 7.44
C LEU A 311 -15.28 -26.91 8.30
N SER A 312 -14.90 -25.98 9.17
CA SER A 312 -15.83 -25.17 9.98
C SER A 312 -16.82 -24.40 9.11
N LEU A 313 -16.35 -23.87 7.97
CA LEU A 313 -17.19 -23.15 7.02
C LEU A 313 -18.24 -24.07 6.38
N GLU A 314 -17.83 -25.25 5.94
CA GLU A 314 -18.76 -26.24 5.33
C GLU A 314 -19.85 -26.68 6.32
N TRP A 315 -19.47 -26.91 7.57
CA TRP A 315 -20.42 -27.29 8.63
C TRP A 315 -21.38 -26.15 8.95
N THR A 316 -20.88 -24.93 9.12
CA THR A 316 -21.74 -23.77 9.39
C THR A 316 -22.68 -23.50 8.23
N LEU A 317 -22.20 -23.59 6.98
CA LEU A 317 -23.03 -23.46 5.79
C LEU A 317 -24.17 -24.48 5.77
N SER A 318 -23.86 -25.75 6.03
CA SER A 318 -24.84 -26.84 6.06
C SER A 318 -25.88 -26.65 7.16
N ALA A 319 -25.44 -26.18 8.35
CA ALA A 319 -26.34 -25.94 9.47
C ALA A 319 -27.31 -24.78 9.17
N VAL A 320 -26.79 -23.63 8.72
CA VAL A 320 -27.63 -22.45 8.39
C VAL A 320 -28.60 -22.76 7.24
N LYS A 321 -28.15 -23.53 6.24
CA LYS A 321 -29.01 -23.95 5.15
C LYS A 321 -30.18 -24.79 5.65
N LYS A 322 -29.94 -25.75 6.56
CA LYS A 322 -30.99 -26.58 7.17
C LYS A 322 -31.97 -25.74 7.96
N MET A 323 -31.47 -24.83 8.82
CA MET A 323 -32.33 -23.92 9.61
C MET A 323 -33.18 -23.03 8.69
N LEU A 324 -32.64 -22.55 7.56
CA LEU A 324 -33.39 -21.77 6.58
C LEU A 324 -34.49 -22.59 5.88
N GLU A 325 -34.24 -23.85 5.58
CA GLU A 325 -35.25 -24.75 4.99
C GLU A 325 -36.44 -25.01 5.91
N GLU A 326 -36.23 -24.98 7.25
CA GLU A 326 -37.29 -25.08 8.24
C GLU A 326 -38.22 -23.87 8.27
N GLU A 327 -37.74 -22.69 7.84
CA GLU A 327 -38.51 -21.44 7.71
C GLU A 327 -39.25 -21.32 6.36
N LYS A 328 -39.33 -22.39 5.58
CA LYS A 328 -39.96 -22.41 4.26
C LYS A 328 -41.47 -22.16 4.36
N GLY A 329 -41.89 -21.04 3.83
CA GLY A 329 -43.29 -20.58 3.90
C GLY A 329 -43.47 -19.27 4.64
N GLU A 330 -42.48 -18.83 5.39
CA GLU A 330 -42.48 -17.54 6.05
C GLU A 330 -42.18 -16.39 5.04
N PRO A 331 -42.73 -15.19 5.28
CA PRO A 331 -42.56 -14.04 4.35
C PRO A 331 -41.10 -13.66 4.07
N HIS A 332 -40.22 -13.83 5.05
CA HIS A 332 -38.80 -13.50 5.00
C HIS A 332 -37.94 -14.55 4.30
N TYR A 333 -38.47 -15.76 4.04
CA TYR A 333 -37.72 -16.86 3.44
C TYR A 333 -37.07 -16.49 2.11
N LEU A 334 -37.78 -15.78 1.24
CA LEU A 334 -37.23 -15.41 -0.07
C LEU A 334 -36.00 -14.53 0.06
N THR A 335 -36.04 -13.53 0.93
CA THR A 335 -34.94 -12.60 1.17
C THR A 335 -33.72 -13.31 1.76
N LEU A 336 -33.93 -14.16 2.78
CA LEU A 336 -32.86 -14.94 3.38
C LEU A 336 -32.30 -15.98 2.43
N SER A 337 -33.13 -16.57 1.55
CA SER A 337 -32.66 -17.52 0.53
C SER A 337 -31.76 -16.87 -0.53
N LEU A 338 -32.04 -15.62 -0.92
CA LEU A 338 -31.17 -14.85 -1.81
C LEU A 338 -29.84 -14.51 -1.13
N LEU A 339 -29.87 -14.10 0.14
CA LEU A 339 -28.65 -13.90 0.92
C LEU A 339 -27.84 -15.18 1.03
N MET A 340 -28.49 -16.32 1.35
CA MET A 340 -27.85 -17.63 1.42
C MET A 340 -27.18 -17.99 0.10
N LYS A 341 -27.85 -17.78 -1.03
CA LYS A 341 -27.30 -18.01 -2.37
C LYS A 341 -26.04 -17.18 -2.63
N ASN A 342 -26.01 -15.93 -2.22
CA ASN A 342 -24.82 -15.08 -2.34
C ASN A 342 -23.67 -15.59 -1.48
N LEU A 343 -23.95 -15.99 -0.21
CA LEU A 343 -22.93 -16.55 0.68
C LEU A 343 -22.40 -17.90 0.21
N MET A 344 -23.28 -18.77 -0.30
CA MET A 344 -22.86 -20.03 -0.96
C MET A 344 -21.96 -19.76 -2.17
N GLY A 345 -22.29 -18.76 -3.00
CA GLY A 345 -21.43 -18.40 -4.13
C GLY A 345 -20.06 -17.85 -3.70
N LEU A 346 -19.96 -17.17 -2.56
CA LEU A 346 -18.66 -16.76 -2.01
C LEU A 346 -17.83 -17.96 -1.53
N GLU A 347 -18.47 -18.91 -0.86
CA GLU A 347 -17.81 -20.15 -0.42
C GLU A 347 -17.35 -21.01 -1.59
N GLU A 348 -18.21 -21.21 -2.59
CA GLU A 348 -17.90 -21.98 -3.80
C GLU A 348 -16.72 -21.37 -4.58
N ASN A 349 -16.68 -20.05 -4.71
CA ASN A 349 -15.58 -19.35 -5.34
C ASN A 349 -14.22 -19.55 -4.62
N LEU A 350 -14.23 -19.71 -3.30
CA LEU A 350 -13.03 -20.04 -2.53
C LEU A 350 -12.65 -21.52 -2.62
N ARG A 351 -13.64 -22.42 -2.56
CA ARG A 351 -13.41 -23.86 -2.59
C ARG A 351 -12.87 -24.32 -3.93
N ASP A 352 -13.47 -23.84 -5.02
CA ASP A 352 -13.18 -24.26 -6.40
C ASP A 352 -12.39 -23.20 -7.20
N GLU A 353 -11.51 -22.43 -6.52
CA GLU A 353 -10.77 -21.30 -7.09
C GLU A 353 -10.06 -21.66 -8.40
N GLU A 354 -9.40 -22.81 -8.48
CA GLU A 354 -8.66 -23.24 -9.68
C GLU A 354 -9.61 -23.51 -10.86
N SER A 355 -10.73 -24.19 -10.63
CA SER A 355 -11.69 -24.51 -11.68
C SER A 355 -12.51 -23.31 -12.14
N HIS A 356 -12.83 -22.40 -11.19
CA HIS A 356 -13.56 -21.18 -11.48
C HIS A 356 -12.68 -20.17 -12.25
N SER A 357 -11.47 -19.98 -11.80
CA SER A 357 -10.51 -19.07 -12.43
C SER A 357 -10.08 -19.54 -13.82
N ALA A 358 -10.06 -20.86 -14.10
CA ALA A 358 -9.74 -21.41 -15.42
C ALA A 358 -10.75 -21.02 -16.52
N LYS A 359 -12.01 -20.75 -16.16
CA LYS A 359 -13.07 -20.34 -17.09
C LYS A 359 -13.01 -18.88 -17.51
N ILE A 360 -12.21 -18.06 -16.82
CA ILE A 360 -12.12 -16.62 -17.09
C ILE A 360 -11.20 -16.39 -18.31
N ASP A 361 -11.77 -15.81 -19.37
CA ASP A 361 -10.99 -15.40 -20.55
C ASP A 361 -10.27 -14.07 -20.30
N VAL A 362 -8.97 -14.15 -20.09
CA VAL A 362 -8.11 -13.00 -19.78
C VAL A 362 -7.74 -12.18 -21.02
N THR A 363 -7.95 -12.72 -22.23
CA THR A 363 -7.53 -12.05 -23.49
C THR A 363 -8.25 -10.72 -23.73
N VAL A 364 -9.49 -10.60 -23.24
CA VAL A 364 -10.32 -9.38 -23.37
C VAL A 364 -9.76 -8.18 -22.61
N PHE A 365 -8.93 -8.38 -21.59
CA PHE A 365 -8.48 -7.32 -20.68
C PHE A 365 -7.16 -6.66 -21.08
N ASN A 366 -6.35 -7.32 -21.91
CA ASN A 366 -5.15 -6.73 -22.48
C ASN A 366 -5.42 -5.53 -23.42
N THR A 367 -6.70 -5.27 -23.74
CA THR A 367 -7.08 -4.25 -24.73
C THR A 367 -7.33 -2.86 -24.12
N ARG A 368 -7.61 -2.75 -22.81
CA ARG A 368 -7.94 -1.47 -22.18
C ARG A 368 -6.74 -0.94 -21.42
N LYS A 369 -5.91 -0.15 -22.09
CA LYS A 369 -4.79 0.57 -21.45
C LYS A 369 -5.34 1.52 -20.38
N PRO A 370 -4.76 1.54 -19.16
CA PRO A 370 -5.08 2.58 -18.21
C PRO A 370 -4.78 3.95 -18.82
N GLU A 371 -5.65 4.92 -18.56
CA GLU A 371 -5.42 6.29 -19.00
C GLU A 371 -4.11 6.80 -18.39
N ARG A 372 -3.09 6.89 -19.21
CA ARG A 372 -1.83 7.52 -18.81
C ARG A 372 -2.01 9.03 -18.85
N ASN A 373 -1.81 9.66 -17.72
CA ASN A 373 -1.77 11.11 -17.66
C ASN A 373 -0.64 11.62 -18.60
N SER A 374 -1.00 12.48 -19.53
CA SER A 374 -0.01 13.18 -20.31
C SER A 374 0.51 14.40 -19.52
N LEU A 375 1.74 14.85 -19.80
CA LEU A 375 2.25 16.09 -19.20
C LEU A 375 1.29 17.25 -19.45
N ALA A 376 0.70 17.34 -20.64
CA ALA A 376 -0.25 18.40 -21.00
C ALA A 376 -1.50 18.38 -20.09
N THR A 377 -2.03 17.20 -19.75
CA THR A 377 -3.19 17.08 -18.83
C THR A 377 -2.82 17.46 -17.40
N LEU A 378 -1.59 17.13 -16.97
CA LEU A 378 -1.11 17.45 -15.61
C LEU A 378 -0.82 18.95 -15.42
N PHE A 379 -0.45 19.67 -16.48
CA PHE A 379 -0.25 21.12 -16.46
C PHE A 379 -1.57 21.93 -16.52
N ASN A 380 -2.72 21.26 -16.62
CA ASN A 380 -4.01 21.96 -16.60
C ASN A 380 -4.28 22.51 -15.19
N PRO A 381 -4.56 23.81 -15.00
CA PRO A 381 -4.86 24.42 -13.70
C PRO A 381 -6.07 23.84 -12.98
N LYS A 382 -7.01 23.21 -13.72
CA LYS A 382 -8.17 22.54 -13.14
C LYS A 382 -7.84 21.17 -12.57
N HIS A 383 -6.71 20.58 -12.99
CA HIS A 383 -6.30 19.24 -12.54
C HIS A 383 -5.88 19.26 -11.07
N SER A 384 -6.30 18.25 -10.29
CA SER A 384 -6.03 18.15 -8.85
C SER A 384 -4.52 18.12 -8.54
N ARG A 385 -3.74 17.46 -9.40
CA ARG A 385 -2.28 17.35 -9.27
C ARG A 385 -1.57 18.69 -9.42
N PHE A 386 -2.03 19.53 -10.38
CA PHE A 386 -1.49 20.88 -10.57
C PHE A 386 -1.70 21.75 -9.31
N LYS A 387 -2.93 21.75 -8.79
CA LYS A 387 -3.26 22.47 -7.56
C LYS A 387 -2.44 21.98 -6.36
N PHE A 388 -2.21 20.69 -6.29
CA PHE A 388 -1.36 20.09 -5.25
C PHE A 388 0.10 20.53 -5.40
N ALA A 389 0.66 20.52 -6.63
CA ALA A 389 2.02 20.95 -6.92
C ALA A 389 2.26 22.40 -6.51
N ILE A 390 1.35 23.32 -6.87
CA ILE A 390 1.44 24.73 -6.46
C ILE A 390 1.40 24.85 -4.93
N ARG A 391 0.45 24.16 -4.26
CA ARG A 391 0.34 24.24 -2.79
C ARG A 391 1.62 23.77 -2.09
N LEU A 392 2.19 22.66 -2.54
CA LEU A 392 3.42 22.12 -1.96
C LEU A 392 4.60 23.06 -2.20
N SER A 393 4.77 23.57 -3.43
CA SER A 393 5.88 24.48 -3.80
C SER A 393 5.82 25.81 -3.05
N LEU A 394 4.62 26.39 -2.92
CA LEU A 394 4.43 27.61 -2.12
C LEU A 394 4.69 27.36 -0.63
N SER A 395 4.24 26.21 -0.10
CA SER A 395 4.51 25.84 1.29
C SER A 395 6.00 25.67 1.56
N TRP A 396 6.75 25.09 0.62
CA TRP A 396 8.20 24.94 0.72
C TRP A 396 8.91 26.29 0.64
N LEU A 397 8.48 27.16 -0.27
CA LEU A 397 9.02 28.51 -0.39
C LEU A 397 8.79 29.33 0.90
N LEU A 398 7.57 29.28 1.45
CA LEU A 398 7.24 29.93 2.71
C LEU A 398 8.03 29.32 3.88
N GLY A 399 8.14 27.99 3.95
CA GLY A 399 8.93 27.29 4.96
C GLY A 399 10.41 27.71 4.92
N PHE A 400 10.98 27.83 3.72
CA PHE A 400 12.34 28.34 3.54
C PHE A 400 12.47 29.80 3.95
N GLY A 401 11.50 30.66 3.61
CA GLY A 401 11.46 32.06 4.04
C GLY A 401 11.43 32.19 5.56
N ILE A 402 10.61 31.40 6.26
CA ILE A 402 10.55 31.35 7.71
C ILE A 402 11.90 30.88 8.30
N MET A 403 12.50 29.84 7.71
CA MET A 403 13.80 29.33 8.13
C MET A 403 14.87 30.42 8.06
N GLN A 404 14.92 31.18 6.98
CA GLN A 404 15.88 32.28 6.80
C GLN A 404 15.60 33.45 7.74
N MET A 405 14.34 33.83 7.93
CA MET A 405 13.94 34.96 8.79
C MET A 405 14.29 34.72 10.26
N PHE A 406 14.08 33.49 10.74
CA PHE A 406 14.30 33.12 12.15
C PHE A 406 15.64 32.42 12.40
N HIS A 407 16.48 32.24 11.40
CA HIS A 407 17.78 31.56 11.46
C HIS A 407 17.73 30.19 12.14
N PHE A 408 16.70 29.39 11.82
CA PHE A 408 16.56 28.04 12.38
C PHE A 408 17.62 27.09 11.82
N GLU A 409 18.54 26.62 12.65
CA GLU A 409 19.59 25.66 12.25
C GLU A 409 19.04 24.36 11.64
N LYS A 410 17.89 23.89 12.13
CA LYS A 410 17.22 22.69 11.65
C LYS A 410 15.91 22.99 10.90
N GLY A 411 15.80 24.15 10.27
CA GLY A 411 14.58 24.63 9.61
C GLY A 411 14.09 23.75 8.47
N ALA A 412 14.96 22.96 7.84
CA ALA A 412 14.58 22.02 6.78
C ALA A 412 13.57 20.93 7.25
N TRP A 413 13.42 20.69 8.55
CA TRP A 413 12.34 19.87 9.10
C TRP A 413 10.94 20.39 8.79
N ILE A 414 10.78 21.70 8.55
CA ILE A 414 9.52 22.31 8.11
C ILE A 414 9.14 21.78 6.73
N LEU A 415 10.12 21.70 5.81
CA LEU A 415 9.91 21.19 4.47
C LEU A 415 9.59 19.68 4.49
N LEU A 416 10.32 18.91 5.31
CA LEU A 416 10.06 17.48 5.49
C LEU A 416 8.65 17.23 6.02
N THR A 417 8.26 17.99 7.05
CA THR A 417 6.93 17.85 7.64
C THR A 417 5.84 18.18 6.62
N SER A 418 6.00 19.26 5.86
CA SER A 418 5.05 19.64 4.82
C SER A 418 4.96 18.59 3.71
N LEU A 419 6.08 17.99 3.27
CA LEU A 419 6.11 16.91 2.29
C LEU A 419 5.29 15.68 2.74
N ILE A 420 5.43 15.29 4.01
CA ILE A 420 4.75 14.11 4.56
C ILE A 420 3.26 14.39 4.82
N VAL A 421 2.94 15.57 5.32
CA VAL A 421 1.58 15.95 5.76
C VAL A 421 0.68 16.30 4.57
N PHE A 422 1.16 17.10 3.61
CA PHE A 422 0.34 17.50 2.48
C PHE A 422 -0.02 16.31 1.59
N GLN A 423 -1.33 16.20 1.32
CA GLN A 423 -1.91 15.22 0.43
C GLN A 423 -2.77 15.90 -0.64
N GLN A 424 -3.14 15.15 -1.67
CA GLN A 424 -3.98 15.67 -2.74
C GLN A 424 -5.37 16.08 -2.24
N THR A 425 -5.92 15.36 -1.25
CA THR A 425 -7.22 15.66 -0.63
C THR A 425 -7.07 16.31 0.74
N TYR A 426 -8.02 17.18 1.08
CA TYR A 426 -8.02 17.87 2.37
C TYR A 426 -8.20 16.91 3.56
N SER A 427 -9.10 15.93 3.42
CA SER A 427 -9.36 14.94 4.47
C SER A 427 -8.11 14.11 4.81
N ALA A 428 -7.38 13.65 3.79
CA ALA A 428 -6.14 12.90 3.99
C ALA A 428 -5.05 13.77 4.63
N THR A 429 -4.95 15.05 4.24
CA THR A 429 -4.02 16.02 4.84
C THR A 429 -4.32 16.22 6.33
N ARG A 430 -5.60 16.42 6.69
CA ARG A 430 -6.03 16.61 8.08
C ARG A 430 -5.70 15.39 8.96
N MET A 431 -5.97 14.19 8.46
CA MET A 431 -5.69 12.96 9.19
C MET A 431 -4.19 12.76 9.42
N ARG A 432 -3.36 12.99 8.40
CA ARG A 432 -1.90 12.89 8.54
C ARG A 432 -1.31 13.96 9.45
N LEU A 433 -1.85 15.19 9.41
CA LEU A 433 -1.46 16.26 10.33
C LEU A 433 -1.72 15.83 11.79
N PHE A 434 -2.91 15.32 12.07
CA PHE A 434 -3.26 14.83 13.42
C PHE A 434 -2.30 13.74 13.90
N HIS A 435 -2.07 12.71 13.09
CA HIS A 435 -1.14 11.63 13.43
C HIS A 435 0.29 12.14 13.65
N ARG A 436 0.74 13.12 12.85
CA ARG A 436 2.09 13.69 12.99
C ARG A 436 2.23 14.51 14.26
N VAL A 437 1.27 15.38 14.58
CA VAL A 437 1.27 16.18 15.80
C VAL A 437 1.24 15.28 17.03
N PHE A 438 0.32 14.30 17.04
CA PHE A 438 0.18 13.36 18.16
C PHE A 438 1.44 12.50 18.34
N GLY A 439 2.00 11.97 17.27
CA GLY A 439 3.23 11.19 17.31
C GLY A 439 4.44 12.01 17.78
N THR A 440 4.52 13.29 17.38
CA THR A 440 5.58 14.18 17.84
C THR A 440 5.44 14.50 19.34
N LEU A 441 4.22 14.78 19.81
CA LEU A 441 3.96 15.03 21.23
C LEU A 441 4.32 13.80 22.09
N LEU A 442 3.88 12.61 21.68
CA LEU A 442 4.26 11.36 22.35
C LEU A 442 5.77 11.14 22.34
N GLY A 443 6.43 11.35 21.19
CA GLY A 443 7.89 11.18 21.09
C GLY A 443 8.67 12.15 21.98
N VAL A 444 8.22 13.39 22.11
CA VAL A 444 8.84 14.37 23.02
C VAL A 444 8.62 13.95 24.48
N VAL A 445 7.40 13.56 24.85
CA VAL A 445 7.10 13.12 26.23
C VAL A 445 7.93 11.91 26.62
N LEU A 446 8.03 10.89 25.73
CA LEU A 446 8.81 9.69 26.00
C LEU A 446 10.32 9.87 25.90
N GLY A 447 10.79 10.90 25.17
CA GLY A 447 12.22 11.15 25.00
C GLY A 447 12.81 12.09 26.07
N VAL A 448 11.96 12.78 26.84
CA VAL A 448 12.38 13.68 27.95
C VAL A 448 12.30 12.95 29.31
N THR A 449 11.56 11.85 29.37
CA THR A 449 11.53 10.94 30.54
C THR A 449 12.62 9.89 30.45
#